data_9059568ea9b01d236db40ac0c49c5e9f
#
_entry.id   9059568ea9b01d236db40ac0c49c5e9f
#
_cell.length_a   1.000
_cell.length_b   1.000
_cell.length_c   1.000
_cell.angle_alpha   90.00
_cell.angle_beta   90.00
_cell.angle_gamma   90.00
#
_symmetry.space_group_name_H-M   'P 1'
#
loop_
_entity.id
_entity.type
_entity.pdbx_description
1 polymer ?
#
loop_
_entity_poly.entity_id
_entity_poly.type
_entity_poly.pdbx_seq_one_letter_code
_entity_poly.pdbx_strand_id
1 'polypeptide(L)' 'MLNKREMAIAHIASAITVYSIRQNTDTLPKNVSMIDFILKTVPDDIKPDITMDLIDHVFSYISATRFDT' A
#
# COMPACT_ATOMS: atom_id res chain seq x y z
N MET A 1 -0.20 6.92 -20.37
CA MET A 1 -1.01 7.43 -19.25
C MET A 1 -1.54 6.26 -18.43
N LEU A 2 -1.43 6.33 -17.12
CA LEU A 2 -1.89 5.24 -16.26
C LEU A 2 -3.41 5.28 -16.14
N ASN A 3 -4.05 4.10 -16.14
CA ASN A 3 -5.48 4.02 -15.82
C ASN A 3 -5.66 3.99 -14.30
N LYS A 4 -6.91 4.04 -13.83
CA LYS A 4 -7.20 4.09 -12.39
C LYS A 4 -6.70 2.87 -11.66
N ARG A 5 -6.79 1.68 -12.28
CA ARG A 5 -6.29 0.45 -11.66
C ARG A 5 -4.77 0.51 -11.48
N GLU A 6 -4.05 0.99 -12.50
CA GLU A 6 -2.59 1.12 -12.41
C GLU A 6 -2.20 2.15 -11.35
N MET A 7 -2.94 3.27 -11.28
CA MET A 7 -2.72 4.28 -10.26
C MET A 7 -2.98 3.72 -8.86
N ALA A 8 -4.04 2.92 -8.72
CA ALA A 8 -4.33 2.27 -7.44
C ALA A 8 -3.19 1.34 -7.02
N ILE A 9 -2.67 0.54 -7.95
CA ILE A 9 -1.55 -0.35 -7.67
C ILE A 9 -0.33 0.45 -7.22
N ALA A 10 -0.02 1.54 -7.91
CA ALA A 10 1.12 2.38 -7.56
C ALA A 10 0.97 2.99 -6.16
N HIS A 11 -0.22 3.48 -5.84
CA HIS A 11 -0.48 4.05 -4.51
C HIS A 11 -0.40 2.99 -3.41
N ILE A 12 -0.95 1.79 -3.66
CA ILE A 12 -0.87 0.70 -2.69
C ILE A 12 0.58 0.32 -2.45
N ALA A 13 1.36 0.13 -3.52
CA ALA A 13 2.77 -0.25 -3.40
C ALA A 13 3.56 0.81 -2.63
N SER A 14 3.34 2.08 -2.95
CA SER A 14 4.00 3.18 -2.28
C SER A 14 3.64 3.22 -0.79
N ALA A 15 2.35 3.06 -0.48
CA ALA A 15 1.88 3.10 0.91
C ALA A 15 2.44 1.93 1.72
N ILE A 16 2.48 0.73 1.14
CA ILE A 16 3.05 -0.44 1.82
C ILE A 16 4.53 -0.20 2.11
N THR A 17 5.26 0.35 1.16
CA THR A 17 6.69 0.64 1.34
C THR A 17 6.91 1.64 2.47
N VAL A 18 6.16 2.74 2.45
CA VAL A 18 6.29 3.76 3.50
C VAL A 18 5.88 3.20 4.86
N TYR A 19 4.80 2.41 4.89
CA TYR A 19 4.36 1.78 6.13
C TYR A 19 5.47 0.89 6.72
N SER A 20 6.10 0.08 5.87
CA SER A 20 7.18 -0.80 6.32
C SER A 20 8.37 -0.02 6.86
N ILE A 21 8.74 1.06 6.19
CA ILE A 21 9.85 1.92 6.64
C ILE A 21 9.52 2.53 8.00
N ARG A 22 8.33 3.07 8.15
CA ARG A 22 7.92 3.70 9.41
C ARG A 22 7.80 2.70 10.54
N GLN A 23 7.36 1.49 10.23
CA GLN A 23 7.30 0.42 11.22
C GLN A 23 8.70 0.06 11.73
N ASN A 24 9.66 -0.03 10.83
CA ASN A 24 11.04 -0.36 11.19
C ASN A 24 11.73 0.75 11.94
N THR A 25 11.33 2.00 11.72
CA THR A 25 11.92 3.16 12.39
C THR A 25 11.11 3.62 13.60
N ASP A 26 10.05 2.88 13.93
CA ASP A 26 9.17 3.16 15.08
C ASP A 26 8.54 4.55 15.00
N THR A 27 8.18 4.98 13.79
CA THR A 27 7.57 6.29 13.57
C THR A 27 6.09 6.21 13.21
N LEU A 28 5.49 5.00 13.23
CA LEU A 28 4.07 4.85 13.00
C LEU A 28 3.27 5.26 14.23
N PRO A 29 2.14 5.97 14.04
CA PRO A 29 1.20 6.16 15.14
C PRO A 29 0.69 4.81 15.64
N LYS A 30 0.38 4.74 16.93
CA LYS A 30 -0.19 3.53 17.51
C LYS A 30 -1.57 3.26 16.92
N ASN A 31 -1.90 1.98 16.76
CA ASN A 31 -3.21 1.53 16.32
C ASN A 31 -3.56 1.89 14.87
N VAL A 32 -2.55 2.08 14.02
CA VAL A 32 -2.76 2.28 12.59
C VAL A 32 -2.39 0.99 11.87
N SER A 33 -3.39 0.33 11.29
CA SER A 33 -3.14 -0.86 10.48
C SER A 33 -2.64 -0.46 9.10
N MET A 34 -2.06 -1.44 8.37
CA MET A 34 -1.61 -1.20 7.01
C MET A 34 -2.78 -0.76 6.11
N ILE A 35 -3.94 -1.37 6.27
CA ILE A 35 -5.13 -1.02 5.47
C ILE A 35 -5.54 0.41 5.74
N ASP A 36 -5.59 0.80 7.02
CA ASP A 36 -5.91 2.19 7.38
C ASP A 36 -4.92 3.17 6.80
N PHE A 37 -3.64 2.82 6.84
CA PHE A 37 -2.59 3.69 6.29
C PHE A 37 -2.77 3.86 4.78
N ILE A 38 -3.04 2.76 4.07
CA ILE A 38 -3.28 2.80 2.62
C ILE A 38 -4.47 3.71 2.31
N LEU A 39 -5.58 3.52 3.01
CA LEU A 39 -6.79 4.29 2.75
C LEU A 39 -6.63 5.77 3.07
N LYS A 40 -5.77 6.11 4.01
CA LYS A 40 -5.50 7.51 4.35
C LYS A 40 -4.60 8.20 3.34
N THR A 41 -3.72 7.46 2.68
CA THR A 41 -2.71 8.05 1.80
C THR A 41 -3.15 8.06 0.34
N VAL A 42 -4.17 7.28 -0.02
CA VAL A 42 -4.66 7.21 -1.40
C VAL A 42 -5.61 8.39 -1.67
N PRO A 43 -5.51 9.04 -2.85
CA PRO A 43 -6.46 10.10 -3.20
C PRO A 43 -7.90 9.60 -3.22
N ASP A 44 -8.84 10.49 -2.91
CA ASP A 44 -10.26 10.12 -2.80
C ASP A 44 -10.82 9.55 -4.09
N ASP A 45 -10.38 10.02 -5.24
CA ASP A 45 -10.86 9.55 -6.54
C ASP A 45 -10.37 8.15 -6.87
N ILE A 46 -9.33 7.68 -6.19
CA ILE A 46 -8.77 6.34 -6.39
C ILE A 46 -9.33 5.35 -5.36
N LYS A 47 -9.83 5.82 -4.22
CA LYS A 47 -10.32 4.94 -3.16
C LYS A 47 -11.33 3.88 -3.62
N PRO A 48 -12.29 4.19 -4.51
CA PRO A 48 -13.23 3.16 -4.98
C PRO A 48 -12.54 2.01 -5.71
N ASP A 49 -11.34 2.22 -6.25
CA ASP A 49 -10.59 1.19 -6.96
C ASP A 49 -9.71 0.35 -6.02
N ILE A 50 -9.63 0.73 -4.75
CA ILE A 50 -8.86 0.00 -3.75
C ILE A 50 -9.73 -1.12 -3.17
N THR A 51 -9.37 -2.36 -3.45
CA THR A 51 -10.07 -3.53 -2.93
C THR A 51 -9.12 -4.38 -2.11
N MET A 52 -9.66 -5.21 -1.23
CA MET A 52 -8.84 -6.12 -0.43
C MET A 52 -8.04 -7.08 -1.31
N ASP A 53 -8.66 -7.56 -2.40
CA ASP A 53 -7.98 -8.44 -3.34
C ASP A 53 -6.77 -7.75 -3.96
N LEU A 54 -6.92 -6.48 -4.33
CA LEU A 54 -5.84 -5.73 -4.95
C LEU A 54 -4.72 -5.48 -3.93
N ILE A 55 -5.07 -5.13 -2.70
CA ILE A 55 -4.10 -4.93 -1.63
C ILE A 55 -3.31 -6.21 -1.39
N ASP A 56 -3.99 -7.34 -1.27
CA ASP A 56 -3.35 -8.63 -1.06
C ASP A 56 -2.42 -8.99 -2.21
N HIS A 57 -2.86 -8.73 -3.43
CA HIS A 57 -2.06 -9.03 -4.61
C HIS A 57 -0.75 -8.23 -4.62
N VAL A 58 -0.87 -6.92 -4.38
CA VAL A 58 0.31 -6.04 -4.37
C VAL A 58 1.24 -6.39 -3.20
N PHE A 59 0.67 -6.64 -2.04
CA PHE A 59 1.45 -7.03 -0.86
C PHE A 59 2.23 -8.31 -1.11
N SER A 60 1.57 -9.32 -1.69
CA SER A 60 2.21 -10.59 -2.00
C SER A 60 3.36 -10.42 -2.99
N TYR A 61 3.15 -9.59 -4.00
CA TYR A 61 4.19 -9.33 -5.00
C TYR A 61 5.41 -8.64 -4.37
N ILE A 62 5.17 -7.63 -3.54
CA ILE A 62 6.25 -6.90 -2.89
C ILE A 62 7.02 -7.82 -1.94
N SER A 63 6.29 -8.64 -1.16
CA SER A 63 6.92 -9.56 -0.22
C SER A 63 7.80 -10.58 -0.94
N ALA A 64 7.30 -11.14 -2.05
CA ALA A 64 8.08 -12.10 -2.85
C ALA A 64 9.33 -11.45 -3.42
N THR A 65 9.21 -10.22 -3.94
CA THR A 65 10.33 -9.50 -4.52
C THR A 65 11.41 -9.19 -3.48
N ARG A 66 10.99 -8.81 -2.28
CA ARG A 66 11.93 -8.46 -1.20
C ARG A 66 12.71 -9.67 -0.71
N PHE A 67 12.09 -10.83 -0.71
CA PHE A 67 12.75 -12.05 -0.22
C PHE A 67 13.63 -12.71 -1.26
N ASP A 68 13.54 -12.29 -2.52
CA ASP A 68 14.39 -12.81 -3.60
C ASP A 68 15.76 -12.14 -3.65
N THR A 69 15.99 -11.18 -2.82
CA THR A 69 17.31 -10.53 -2.76
C THR A 69 18.13 -11.07 -1.58
#